data_b8960ade15d6b2463ec397034646e5a4
#
_entry.id   b8960ade15d6b2463ec397034646e5a4
#
_cell.length_a   1.000
_cell.length_b   1.000
_cell.length_c   1.000
_cell.angle_alpha   90.00
_cell.angle_beta   90.00
_cell.angle_gamma   90.00
#
_symmetry.space_group_name_H-M   'P 1'
#
loop_
_entity.id
_entity.type
_entity.pdbx_description
1 polymer ?
#
loop_
_entity_poly.entity_id
_entity_poly.type
_entity_poly.pdbx_seq_one_letter_code
_entity_poly.pdbx_strand_id
1 'polypeptide(L)'
;MLRSVFVLATLAAAASAQCASLTVTGSGAPGTTLTAALDGTSPNAIAWLVLGETQGTTAINLGPLGSLTLGLAAPFTPAPMGMTNLQGDVSLVINVPTTLPTTGLDLFAQGVTLGFTFTPGPNPFGFNWCASNVVGFHIGN
;
A
#
# COMPACT_ATOMS: atom_id res chain seq x y z
N MET A 1 -30.73 -19.25 15.32
CA MET A 1 -29.35 -18.71 15.38
C MET A 1 -28.72 -18.85 13.99
N LEU A 2 -28.79 -17.81 13.17
CA LEU A 2 -28.12 -17.76 11.88
C LEU A 2 -26.65 -17.38 12.11
N ARG A 3 -25.74 -18.31 11.88
CA ARG A 3 -24.31 -18.02 11.79
C ARG A 3 -24.06 -17.46 10.38
N SER A 4 -23.86 -16.16 10.29
CA SER A 4 -23.39 -15.53 9.06
C SER A 4 -21.95 -15.98 8.82
N VAL A 5 -21.79 -16.87 7.88
CA VAL A 5 -20.48 -17.21 7.33
C VAL A 5 -20.10 -16.09 6.39
N PHE A 6 -19.20 -15.22 6.81
CA PHE A 6 -18.54 -14.29 5.90
C PHE A 6 -17.62 -15.10 4.99
N VAL A 7 -18.10 -15.38 3.80
CA VAL A 7 -17.23 -15.85 2.72
C VAL A 7 -16.46 -14.65 2.22
N LEU A 8 -15.20 -14.56 2.62
CA LEU A 8 -14.25 -13.64 2.03
C LEU A 8 -13.99 -14.11 0.59
N ALA A 9 -14.72 -13.56 -0.36
CA ALA A 9 -14.43 -13.78 -1.78
C ALA A 9 -13.14 -13.03 -2.10
N THR A 10 -12.01 -13.72 -2.06
CA THR A 10 -10.78 -13.23 -2.66
C THR A 10 -10.96 -13.24 -4.16
N LEU A 11 -11.38 -12.10 -4.73
CA LEU A 11 -11.23 -11.88 -6.16
C LEU A 11 -9.72 -11.81 -6.41
N ALA A 12 -9.18 -12.88 -6.97
CA ALA A 12 -7.88 -12.86 -7.60
C ALA A 12 -7.98 -12.00 -8.85
N ALA A 13 -7.83 -10.67 -8.70
CA ALA A 13 -7.47 -9.83 -9.83
C ALA A 13 -6.15 -10.37 -10.37
N ALA A 14 -6.04 -10.50 -11.71
CA ALA A 14 -4.81 -10.92 -12.38
C ALA A 14 -3.66 -9.99 -11.92
N ALA A 15 -2.94 -10.46 -10.94
CA ALA A 15 -1.97 -9.68 -10.21
C ALA A 15 -0.71 -9.54 -11.05
N SER A 16 -0.23 -8.34 -11.22
CA SER A 16 1.20 -8.10 -11.06
C SER A 16 1.58 -8.80 -9.75
N ALA A 17 2.53 -9.77 -9.80
CA ALA A 17 2.86 -10.58 -8.65
C ALA A 17 3.00 -9.72 -7.40
N GLN A 18 2.17 -9.97 -6.41
CA GLN A 18 2.23 -9.31 -5.12
C GLN A 18 3.58 -9.62 -4.50
N CYS A 19 4.43 -8.63 -4.37
CA CYS A 19 5.82 -8.78 -3.97
C CYS A 19 6.08 -8.31 -2.55
N ALA A 20 5.05 -7.81 -1.87
CA ALA A 20 5.13 -7.33 -0.50
C ALA A 20 3.77 -7.50 0.20
N SER A 21 3.78 -7.48 1.50
CA SER A 21 2.59 -7.56 2.35
C SER A 21 2.39 -6.26 3.11
N LEU A 22 1.22 -5.64 2.96
CA LEU A 22 0.80 -4.49 3.74
C LEU A 22 -0.19 -4.92 4.82
N THR A 23 0.04 -4.45 6.04
CA THR A 23 -0.92 -4.54 7.14
C THR A 23 -1.18 -3.15 7.73
N VAL A 24 -2.43 -2.89 8.09
CA VAL A 24 -2.81 -1.66 8.79
C VAL A 24 -3.45 -2.06 10.12
N THR A 25 -2.89 -1.57 11.21
CA THR A 25 -3.34 -1.88 12.57
C THR A 25 -3.70 -0.63 13.34
N GLY A 26 -4.65 -0.75 14.24
CA GLY A 26 -5.16 0.35 15.07
C GLY A 26 -6.68 0.41 15.01
N SER A 27 -7.28 1.21 15.87
CA SER A 27 -8.75 1.29 15.97
C SER A 27 -9.40 2.18 14.90
N GLY A 28 -8.64 3.11 14.32
CA GLY A 28 -9.18 4.13 13.42
C GLY A 28 -10.05 5.19 14.09
N ALA A 29 -10.20 5.15 15.41
CA ALA A 29 -11.01 6.13 16.13
C ALA A 29 -10.39 7.55 16.04
N PRO A 30 -11.21 8.61 16.08
CA PRO A 30 -10.70 9.99 16.05
C PRO A 30 -9.65 10.23 17.13
N GLY A 31 -8.55 10.89 16.78
CA GLY A 31 -7.45 11.21 17.69
C GLY A 31 -6.52 10.04 18.04
N THR A 32 -6.74 8.87 17.48
CA THR A 32 -5.85 7.71 17.63
C THR A 32 -4.82 7.62 16.50
N THR A 33 -3.98 6.62 16.55
CA THR A 33 -3.00 6.34 15.50
C THR A 33 -3.29 5.00 14.83
N LEU A 34 -3.02 4.94 13.54
CA LEU A 34 -2.91 3.70 12.77
C LEU A 34 -1.45 3.46 12.43
N THR A 35 -1.07 2.22 12.32
CA THR A 35 0.26 1.84 11.83
C THR A 35 0.11 1.03 10.56
N ALA A 36 0.68 1.55 9.47
CA ALA A 36 0.82 0.82 8.22
C ALA A 36 2.22 0.19 8.18
N ALA A 37 2.29 -1.12 8.11
CA ALA A 37 3.54 -1.87 8.02
C ALA A 37 3.61 -2.59 6.67
N LEU A 38 4.73 -2.39 5.99
CA LEU A 38 5.03 -3.01 4.70
C LEU A 38 6.23 -3.94 4.88
N ASP A 39 6.02 -5.20 4.57
CA ASP A 39 6.98 -6.28 4.79
C ASP A 39 7.32 -7.01 3.49
N GLY A 40 8.51 -7.57 3.42
CA GLY A 40 8.91 -8.47 2.33
C GLY A 40 9.31 -7.77 1.03
N THR A 41 9.63 -6.49 1.08
CA THR A 41 10.14 -5.75 -0.08
C THR A 41 11.64 -5.98 -0.26
N SER A 42 12.22 -5.40 -1.31
CA SER A 42 13.67 -5.33 -1.45
C SER A 42 14.29 -4.46 -0.36
N PRO A 43 15.47 -4.81 0.15
CA PRO A 43 16.20 -3.94 1.08
C PRO A 43 16.54 -2.58 0.45
N ASN A 44 16.55 -1.55 1.27
CA ASN A 44 16.91 -0.18 0.86
C ASN A 44 16.08 0.36 -0.33
N ALA A 45 14.85 -0.10 -0.47
CA ALA A 45 13.90 0.41 -1.44
C ALA A 45 13.21 1.68 -0.92
N ILE A 46 12.86 2.59 -1.81
CA ILE A 46 12.03 3.74 -1.45
C ILE A 46 10.58 3.28 -1.40
N ALA A 47 9.87 3.62 -0.34
CA ALA A 47 8.51 3.17 -0.10
C ALA A 47 7.52 4.32 0.03
N TRP A 48 6.32 4.09 -0.48
CA TRP A 48 5.15 4.96 -0.35
C TRP A 48 3.93 4.15 0.09
N LEU A 49 3.08 4.77 0.88
CA LEU A 49 1.73 4.31 1.12
C LEU A 49 0.79 5.11 0.21
N VAL A 50 0.06 4.43 -0.64
CA VAL A 50 -0.95 5.05 -1.50
C VAL A 50 -2.31 4.86 -0.87
N LEU A 51 -3.04 5.95 -0.66
CA LEU A 51 -4.35 5.98 -0.04
C LEU A 51 -5.41 6.39 -1.05
N GLY A 52 -6.54 5.71 -1.05
CA GLY A 52 -7.68 6.01 -1.92
C GLY A 52 -8.99 5.63 -1.27
N GLU A 53 -10.09 6.14 -1.83
CA GLU A 53 -11.45 5.85 -1.34
C GLU A 53 -12.11 4.69 -2.10
N THR A 54 -11.54 4.27 -3.21
CA THR A 54 -12.14 3.27 -4.09
C THR A 54 -11.08 2.27 -4.57
N GLN A 55 -11.41 1.01 -4.50
CA GLN A 55 -10.64 -0.05 -5.16
C GLN A 55 -10.88 -0.01 -6.68
N GLY A 56 -9.87 -0.41 -7.42
CA GLY A 56 -9.93 -0.50 -8.86
C GLY A 56 -8.58 -0.88 -9.43
N THR A 57 -8.40 -0.69 -10.72
CA THR A 57 -7.11 -0.95 -11.37
C THR A 57 -6.65 0.30 -12.09
N THR A 58 -5.49 0.80 -11.71
CA THR A 58 -4.87 1.97 -12.35
C THR A 58 -3.46 1.60 -12.79
N ALA A 59 -3.22 1.68 -14.09
CA ALA A 59 -1.89 1.51 -14.67
C ALA A 59 -1.21 2.87 -14.76
N ILE A 60 0.00 2.94 -14.22
CA ILE A 60 0.83 4.15 -14.23
C ILE A 60 2.08 3.86 -15.07
N ASN A 61 2.27 4.65 -16.12
CA ASN A 61 3.49 4.60 -16.92
C ASN A 61 4.47 5.65 -16.41
N LEU A 62 5.61 5.21 -15.93
CA LEU A 62 6.66 6.04 -15.35
C LEU A 62 7.83 6.26 -16.32
N GLY A 63 7.60 6.03 -17.61
CA GLY A 63 8.61 6.21 -18.65
C GLY A 63 9.83 5.31 -18.45
N PRO A 64 11.04 5.87 -18.37
CA PRO A 64 12.26 5.08 -18.20
C PRO A 64 12.31 4.26 -16.90
N LEU A 65 11.52 4.62 -15.90
CA LEU A 65 11.43 3.90 -14.62
C LEU A 65 10.48 2.69 -14.68
N GLY A 66 9.84 2.45 -15.82
CA GLY A 66 8.94 1.31 -16.01
C GLY A 66 7.47 1.64 -15.77
N SER A 67 6.67 0.63 -15.47
CA SER A 67 5.25 0.75 -15.23
C SER A 67 4.85 0.12 -13.90
N LEU A 68 3.79 0.65 -13.31
CA LEU A 68 3.23 0.21 -12.03
C LEU A 68 1.72 0.05 -12.19
N THR A 69 1.18 -1.03 -11.68
CA THR A 69 -0.28 -1.22 -11.60
C THR A 69 -0.74 -1.19 -10.16
N LEU A 70 -1.64 -0.27 -9.84
CA LEU A 70 -2.27 -0.15 -8.53
C LEU A 70 -3.62 -0.86 -8.50
N GLY A 71 -3.95 -1.42 -7.35
CA GLY A 71 -5.28 -1.94 -7.03
C GLY A 71 -6.25 -0.88 -6.49
N LEU A 72 -5.96 0.39 -6.73
CA LEU A 72 -6.75 1.54 -6.32
C LEU A 72 -7.23 2.29 -7.57
N ALA A 73 -8.47 2.78 -7.51
CA ALA A 73 -8.98 3.71 -8.50
C ALA A 73 -8.59 5.15 -8.14
N ALA A 74 -8.34 5.98 -9.17
CA ALA A 74 -8.11 7.40 -8.94
C ALA A 74 -9.41 8.10 -8.45
N PRO A 75 -9.32 9.14 -7.64
CA PRO A 75 -8.11 9.77 -7.13
C PRO A 75 -7.47 9.01 -5.95
N PHE A 76 -6.18 9.07 -5.84
CA PHE A 76 -5.43 8.54 -4.71
C PHE A 76 -4.27 9.47 -4.33
N THR A 77 -3.81 9.35 -3.08
CA THR A 77 -2.76 10.21 -2.53
C THR A 77 -1.59 9.35 -2.05
N PRO A 78 -0.38 9.58 -2.54
CA PRO A 78 0.81 8.93 -2.01
C PRO A 78 1.30 9.62 -0.75
N ALA A 79 1.71 8.84 0.23
CA ALA A 79 2.37 9.30 1.44
C ALA A 79 3.74 8.62 1.56
N PRO A 80 4.85 9.35 1.70
CA PRO A 80 6.15 8.74 1.81
C PRO A 80 6.27 7.94 3.12
N MET A 81 6.77 6.71 3.02
CA MET A 81 7.09 5.87 4.18
C MET A 81 8.57 5.90 4.54
N GLY A 82 9.42 6.29 3.61
CA GLY A 82 10.87 6.28 3.74
C GLY A 82 11.53 5.11 3.02
N MET A 83 12.68 4.69 3.49
CA MET A 83 13.40 3.55 2.93
C MET A 83 13.18 2.29 3.76
N THR A 84 13.05 1.17 3.08
CA THR A 84 13.01 -0.13 3.75
C THR A 84 14.35 -0.46 4.39
N ASN A 85 14.30 -1.22 5.49
CA ASN A 85 15.50 -1.71 6.17
C ASN A 85 16.17 -2.87 5.41
N LEU A 86 17.17 -3.48 6.01
CA LEU A 86 17.90 -4.62 5.40
C LEU A 86 17.02 -5.87 5.24
N GLN A 87 15.93 -5.99 6.00
CA GLN A 87 14.95 -7.05 5.88
C GLN A 87 13.86 -6.74 4.85
N GLY A 88 13.85 -5.52 4.30
CA GLY A 88 12.82 -5.07 3.36
C GLY A 88 11.54 -4.60 4.03
N ASP A 89 11.62 -4.12 5.27
CA ASP A 89 10.47 -3.70 6.06
C ASP A 89 10.49 -2.20 6.31
N VAL A 90 9.32 -1.59 6.35
CA VAL A 90 9.12 -0.19 6.71
C VAL A 90 7.73 0.01 7.28
N SER A 91 7.57 0.94 8.18
CA SER A 91 6.27 1.31 8.74
C SER A 91 6.05 2.81 8.77
N LEU A 92 4.78 3.19 8.75
CA LEU A 92 4.32 4.57 8.84
C LEU A 92 3.23 4.68 9.89
N VAL A 93 3.36 5.63 10.80
CA VAL A 93 2.31 5.97 11.75
C VAL A 93 1.44 7.07 11.16
N ILE A 94 0.14 6.82 11.12
CA ILE A 94 -0.87 7.74 10.61
C ILE A 94 -1.68 8.26 11.77
N ASN A 95 -1.72 9.57 11.94
CA ASN A 95 -2.57 10.21 12.94
C ASN A 95 -3.99 10.38 12.38
N VAL A 96 -4.95 9.77 13.04
CA VAL A 96 -6.37 9.93 12.69
C VAL A 96 -6.83 11.30 13.19
N PRO A 97 -7.40 12.16 12.33
CA PRO A 97 -7.90 13.47 12.75
C PRO A 97 -8.92 13.34 13.89
N THR A 98 -8.94 14.34 14.77
CA THR A 98 -9.93 14.40 15.86
C THR A 98 -11.32 14.77 15.37
N THR A 99 -11.41 15.44 14.23
CA THR A 99 -12.68 15.83 13.59
C THR A 99 -12.83 15.05 12.28
N LEU A 100 -13.83 14.18 12.23
CA LEU A 100 -14.18 13.37 11.07
C LEU A 100 -15.67 13.51 10.78
N PRO A 101 -16.12 13.19 9.55
CA PRO A 101 -17.55 13.03 9.25
C PRO A 101 -18.21 12.07 10.22
N THR A 102 -19.49 12.30 10.56
CA THR A 102 -20.22 11.48 11.53
C THR A 102 -20.33 9.99 11.16
N THR A 103 -20.27 9.68 9.86
CA THR A 103 -20.27 8.32 9.34
C THR A 103 -18.87 7.72 9.21
N GLY A 104 -17.81 8.52 9.49
CA GLY A 104 -16.43 8.13 9.23
C GLY A 104 -16.09 8.05 7.74
N LEU A 105 -14.97 7.46 7.44
CA LEU A 105 -14.47 7.25 6.07
C LEU A 105 -13.95 5.82 5.91
N ASP A 106 -14.34 5.19 4.83
CA ASP A 106 -13.75 3.94 4.38
C ASP A 106 -12.61 4.26 3.40
N LEU A 107 -11.43 3.77 3.71
CA LEU A 107 -10.22 4.00 2.94
C LEU A 107 -9.58 2.68 2.54
N PHE A 108 -8.84 2.74 1.45
CA PHE A 108 -8.01 1.64 0.97
C PHE A 108 -6.56 2.11 0.89
N ALA A 109 -5.65 1.23 1.27
CA ALA A 109 -4.23 1.49 1.23
C ALA A 109 -3.50 0.41 0.44
N GLN A 110 -2.46 0.81 -0.25
CA GLN A 110 -1.53 -0.09 -0.92
C GLN A 110 -0.11 0.41 -0.74
N GLY A 111 0.80 -0.46 -0.36
CA GLY A 111 2.22 -0.14 -0.29
C GLY A 111 2.86 -0.27 -1.66
N VAL A 112 3.72 0.66 -2.00
CA VAL A 112 4.48 0.67 -3.25
C VAL A 112 5.93 0.92 -2.94
N THR A 113 6.83 0.15 -3.53
CA THR A 113 8.26 0.35 -3.39
C THR A 113 8.96 0.43 -4.75
N LEU A 114 10.02 1.21 -4.78
CA LEU A 114 10.97 1.27 -5.87
C LEU A 114 12.30 0.73 -5.37
N GLY A 115 12.67 -0.44 -5.83
CA GLY A 115 13.97 -1.05 -5.59
C GLY A 115 14.96 -0.68 -6.69
N PHE A 116 16.24 -0.69 -6.33
CA PHE A 116 17.33 -0.44 -7.23
C PHE A 116 18.23 -1.65 -7.30
N THR A 117 18.62 -2.04 -8.50
CA THR A 117 19.63 -3.07 -8.72
C THR A 117 20.81 -2.47 -9.47
N PHE A 118 22.00 -2.88 -9.06
CA PHE A 118 23.23 -2.54 -9.77
C PHE A 118 23.87 -3.83 -10.29
N THR A 119 24.02 -3.93 -11.59
CA THR A 119 24.70 -5.03 -12.26
C THR A 119 25.82 -4.47 -13.12
N PRO A 120 27.08 -4.86 -12.92
CA PRO A 120 28.17 -4.42 -13.77
C PRO A 120 27.90 -4.77 -15.24
N GLY A 121 27.99 -3.78 -16.14
CA GLY A 121 27.75 -3.98 -17.56
C GLY A 121 27.28 -2.73 -18.29
N PRO A 122 26.82 -2.86 -19.54
CA PRO A 122 26.41 -1.69 -20.36
C PRO A 122 25.17 -0.95 -19.83
N ASN A 123 24.32 -1.65 -19.04
CA ASN A 123 23.16 -1.05 -18.36
C ASN A 123 23.24 -1.35 -16.85
N PRO A 124 24.06 -0.61 -16.10
CA PRO A 124 24.40 -0.98 -14.72
C PRO A 124 23.27 -0.78 -13.71
N PHE A 125 22.25 0.03 -14.03
CA PHE A 125 21.15 0.34 -13.12
C PHE A 125 19.86 -0.31 -13.58
N GLY A 126 19.19 -1.00 -12.67
CA GLY A 126 17.84 -1.51 -12.83
C GLY A 126 16.90 -0.91 -11.78
N PHE A 127 15.64 -0.75 -12.16
CA PHE A 127 14.57 -0.31 -11.26
C PHE A 127 13.53 -1.42 -11.18
N ASN A 128 13.04 -1.65 -9.99
CA ASN A 128 12.01 -2.66 -9.74
C ASN A 128 10.88 -2.07 -8.89
N TRP A 129 9.70 -1.95 -9.48
CA TRP A 129 8.49 -1.55 -8.79
C TRP A 129 7.81 -2.76 -8.17
N CYS A 130 7.35 -2.58 -6.95
CA CYS A 130 6.63 -3.57 -6.21
C CYS A 130 5.37 -2.95 -5.62
N ALA A 131 4.24 -3.60 -5.79
CA ALA A 131 2.99 -3.24 -5.15
C ALA A 131 2.53 -4.35 -4.21
N SER A 132 2.10 -3.98 -3.01
CA SER A 132 1.54 -4.90 -2.03
C SER A 132 0.08 -5.28 -2.35
N ASN A 133 -0.51 -6.09 -1.49
CA ASN A 133 -1.96 -6.23 -1.39
C ASN A 133 -2.61 -4.88 -1.06
N VAL A 134 -3.89 -4.75 -1.40
CA VAL A 134 -4.74 -3.63 -0.96
C VAL A 134 -5.37 -4.00 0.38
N VAL A 135 -5.36 -3.06 1.32
CA VAL A 135 -5.99 -3.19 2.64
C VAL A 135 -7.07 -2.13 2.78
N GLY A 136 -8.30 -2.55 3.08
CA GLY A 136 -9.39 -1.66 3.45
C GLY A 136 -9.43 -1.44 4.95
N PHE A 137 -9.68 -0.20 5.38
CA PHE A 137 -9.84 0.15 6.78
C PHE A 137 -10.81 1.32 6.94
N HIS A 138 -11.40 1.41 8.14
CA HIS A 138 -12.34 2.47 8.50
C HIS A 138 -11.69 3.43 9.48
N ILE A 139 -11.89 4.74 9.28
CA ILE A 139 -11.57 5.77 10.26
C ILE A 139 -12.83 6.51 10.66
N GLY A 140 -13.03 6.68 11.95
CA GLY A 140 -14.23 7.31 12.50
C GLY A 140 -14.88 6.47 13.60
N ASN A 141 -16.09 6.84 13.95
CA ASN A 141 -16.90 6.16 14.97
C ASN A 141 -17.78 5.07 14.35
#